data_1a1f36cac3e7e769f378481a11ce9ca8
#
_entry.id   1a1f36cac3e7e769f378481a11ce9ca8
#
_cell.length_a   1.000
_cell.length_b   1.000
_cell.length_c   1.000
_cell.angle_alpha   90.00
_cell.angle_beta   90.00
_cell.angle_gamma   90.00
#
_symmetry.space_group_name_H-M   'P 1'
#
loop_
_entity.id
_entity.type
_entity.pdbx_description
1 polymer ?
#
loop_
_entity_poly.entity_id
_entity_poly.type
_entity_poly.pdbx_seq_one_letter_code
_entity_poly.pdbx_strand_id
1 'polypeptide(L)'
;IEMKAFFFDIFGTLVDWRSSIIEGVKNLKFFNKRGLELEEFVINWRKEYQPILNQVNDNTLPWKTLDELHEYTLEKVLKKMNFDKVSKKDKKYLVMLWHKLKPWDDSCIAINQLNKNYITASLSNGNILLQKNLFNYTSLNFDFIFSAEHFKKYKPNKIVYLGAASMLNLNVDECVLVASHKNDLYAANRIGMKTIYINRKDEYGSF
;
A
#
# COMPACT_ATOMS: atom_id res chain seq x y z
N ILE A 1 -24.32 15.25 8.67
CA ILE A 1 -23.83 13.94 9.16
C ILE A 1 -22.47 14.17 9.78
N GLU A 2 -22.32 13.74 11.02
CA GLU A 2 -21.07 13.84 11.77
C GLU A 2 -20.09 12.75 11.31
N MET A 3 -18.82 13.13 11.05
CA MET A 3 -17.78 12.17 10.71
C MET A 3 -17.33 11.43 11.97
N LYS A 4 -17.23 10.11 11.90
CA LYS A 4 -16.87 9.25 13.04
C LYS A 4 -15.55 8.53 12.83
N ALA A 5 -15.26 8.12 11.60
CA ALA A 5 -14.06 7.33 11.28
C ALA A 5 -13.31 7.87 10.06
N PHE A 6 -11.97 7.84 10.16
CA PHE A 6 -11.06 8.13 9.06
C PHE A 6 -10.32 6.86 8.66
N PHE A 7 -10.51 6.44 7.43
CA PHE A 7 -9.78 5.36 6.80
C PHE A 7 -8.62 5.92 5.98
N PHE A 8 -7.47 5.30 6.05
CA PHE A 8 -6.27 5.76 5.36
C PHE A 8 -5.75 4.69 4.39
N ASP A 9 -5.60 5.06 3.13
CA ASP A 9 -4.68 4.39 2.24
C ASP A 9 -3.25 4.54 2.76
N ILE A 10 -2.39 3.56 2.54
CA ILE A 10 -1.06 3.50 3.16
C ILE A 10 0.05 3.77 2.15
N PHE A 11 0.22 2.88 1.15
CA PHE A 11 1.34 2.96 0.20
C PHE A 11 1.22 4.19 -0.71
N GLY A 12 2.18 5.11 -0.58
CA GLY A 12 2.18 6.38 -1.29
C GLY A 12 1.41 7.50 -0.59
N THR A 13 0.36 7.19 0.15
CA THR A 13 -0.42 8.18 0.92
C THR A 13 0.27 8.56 2.22
N LEU A 14 0.68 7.59 3.03
CA LEU A 14 1.33 7.81 4.32
C LEU A 14 2.81 7.43 4.35
N VAL A 15 3.28 6.62 3.41
CA VAL A 15 4.66 6.16 3.33
C VAL A 15 5.24 6.35 1.94
N ASP A 16 6.52 6.72 1.86
CA ASP A 16 7.30 6.85 0.64
C ASP A 16 7.88 5.48 0.24
N TRP A 17 7.09 4.71 -0.51
CA TRP A 17 7.51 3.38 -0.97
C TRP A 17 8.70 3.46 -1.93
N ARG A 18 8.70 4.44 -2.84
CA ARG A 18 9.70 4.53 -3.91
C ARG A 18 11.11 4.76 -3.34
N SER A 19 11.30 5.84 -2.59
CA SER A 19 12.62 6.17 -2.02
C SER A 19 13.09 5.11 -1.02
N SER A 20 12.17 4.55 -0.24
CA SER A 20 12.49 3.51 0.75
C SER A 20 12.99 2.22 0.11
N ILE A 21 12.33 1.76 -0.96
CA ILE A 21 12.76 0.55 -1.67
C ILE A 21 14.05 0.79 -2.44
N ILE A 22 14.19 1.94 -3.12
CA ILE A 22 15.44 2.33 -3.79
C ILE A 22 16.60 2.27 -2.81
N GLU A 23 16.45 2.83 -1.63
CA GLU A 23 17.50 2.81 -0.60
C GLU A 23 17.84 1.38 -0.14
N GLY A 24 16.81 0.55 0.08
CA GLY A 24 17.01 -0.85 0.48
C GLY A 24 17.69 -1.70 -0.59
N VAL A 25 17.41 -1.43 -1.86
CA VAL A 25 17.98 -2.19 -3.00
C VAL A 25 19.44 -1.83 -3.26
N LYS A 26 19.90 -0.61 -2.94
CA LYS A 26 21.30 -0.19 -3.09
C LYS A 26 22.31 -1.14 -2.43
N ASN A 27 21.91 -1.81 -1.36
CA ASN A 27 22.79 -2.71 -0.61
C ASN A 27 22.95 -4.10 -1.25
N LEU A 28 22.20 -4.40 -2.30
CA LEU A 28 22.25 -5.71 -2.95
C LEU A 28 23.34 -5.74 -4.03
N LYS A 29 24.28 -6.68 -3.89
CA LYS A 29 25.48 -6.78 -4.74
C LYS A 29 25.19 -6.92 -6.24
N PHE A 30 24.05 -7.52 -6.61
CA PHE A 30 23.71 -7.71 -8.01
C PHE A 30 23.27 -6.41 -8.71
N PHE A 31 22.92 -5.35 -7.96
CA PHE A 31 22.67 -4.01 -8.49
C PHE A 31 23.91 -3.12 -8.53
N ASN A 32 25.00 -3.44 -7.83
CA ASN A 32 26.18 -2.59 -7.66
C ASN A 32 26.89 -2.17 -8.95
N LYS A 33 26.57 -2.78 -10.08
CA LYS A 33 27.18 -2.45 -11.38
C LYS A 33 26.28 -1.64 -12.32
N ARG A 34 25.05 -1.24 -11.87
CA ARG A 34 23.98 -0.79 -12.77
C ARG A 34 23.16 0.37 -12.19
N GLY A 35 23.77 1.46 -11.78
CA GLY A 35 23.16 2.55 -11.01
C GLY A 35 21.77 3.07 -11.48
N LEU A 36 21.59 3.38 -12.79
CA LEU A 36 20.30 3.86 -13.32
C LEU A 36 19.21 2.75 -13.39
N GLU A 37 19.61 1.49 -13.51
CA GLU A 37 18.67 0.37 -13.58
C GLU A 37 17.94 0.09 -12.25
N LEU A 38 18.47 0.59 -11.14
CA LEU A 38 17.91 0.38 -9.82
C LEU A 38 16.56 1.10 -9.64
N GLU A 39 16.48 2.36 -10.02
CA GLU A 39 15.23 3.11 -9.99
C GLU A 39 14.23 2.54 -11.00
N GLU A 40 14.69 2.21 -12.20
CA GLU A 40 13.89 1.56 -13.23
C GLU A 40 13.32 0.22 -12.71
N PHE A 41 14.11 -0.58 -12.01
CA PHE A 41 13.66 -1.82 -11.39
C PHE A 41 12.52 -1.58 -10.41
N VAL A 42 12.67 -0.63 -9.49
CA VAL A 42 11.65 -0.32 -8.47
C VAL A 42 10.35 0.16 -9.11
N ILE A 43 10.44 1.03 -10.10
CA ILE A 43 9.28 1.53 -10.86
C ILE A 43 8.61 0.41 -11.65
N ASN A 44 9.38 -0.44 -12.32
CA ASN A 44 8.85 -1.57 -13.08
C ASN A 44 8.15 -2.58 -12.15
N TRP A 45 8.70 -2.82 -10.95
CA TRP A 45 8.04 -3.69 -9.99
C TRP A 45 6.71 -3.09 -9.52
N ARG A 46 6.68 -1.80 -9.22
CA ARG A 46 5.43 -1.09 -8.86
C ARG A 46 4.39 -1.08 -9.99
N LYS A 47 4.81 -1.01 -11.24
CA LYS A 47 3.89 -1.08 -12.41
C LYS A 47 3.13 -2.40 -12.52
N GLU A 48 3.67 -3.50 -12.00
CA GLU A 48 2.98 -4.79 -11.98
C GLU A 48 1.87 -4.88 -10.91
N TYR A 49 1.80 -3.92 -9.98
CA TYR A 49 0.89 -3.92 -8.84
C TYR A 49 -0.59 -3.91 -9.27
N GLN A 50 -1.05 -2.90 -9.97
CA GLN A 50 -2.46 -2.80 -10.33
C GLN A 50 -2.93 -3.93 -11.26
N PRO A 51 -2.17 -4.33 -12.29
CA PRO A 51 -2.56 -5.45 -13.14
C PRO A 51 -2.76 -6.77 -12.38
N ILE A 52 -1.89 -7.09 -11.42
CA ILE A 52 -2.01 -8.35 -10.67
C ILE A 52 -3.20 -8.30 -9.70
N LEU A 53 -3.48 -7.15 -9.07
CA LEU A 53 -4.67 -6.99 -8.22
C LEU A 53 -5.96 -7.14 -9.01
N ASN A 54 -6.00 -6.64 -10.24
CA ASN A 54 -7.15 -6.79 -11.11
C ASN A 54 -7.42 -8.26 -11.43
N GLN A 55 -6.39 -9.07 -11.68
CA GLN A 55 -6.54 -10.50 -11.92
C GLN A 55 -7.14 -11.26 -10.72
N VAL A 56 -6.82 -10.83 -9.50
CA VAL A 56 -7.44 -11.39 -8.29
C VAL A 56 -8.90 -10.93 -8.18
N ASN A 57 -9.18 -9.67 -8.46
CA ASN A 57 -10.54 -9.12 -8.38
C ASN A 57 -11.52 -9.70 -9.39
N ASP A 58 -11.05 -10.00 -10.60
CA ASP A 58 -11.85 -10.63 -11.66
C ASP A 58 -11.87 -12.17 -11.61
N ASN A 59 -11.21 -12.77 -10.60
CA ASN A 59 -11.06 -14.19 -10.37
C ASN A 59 -10.26 -14.96 -11.45
N THR A 60 -9.47 -14.26 -12.27
CA THR A 60 -8.50 -14.87 -13.19
C THR A 60 -7.34 -15.50 -12.40
N LEU A 61 -7.01 -14.91 -11.25
CA LEU A 61 -6.07 -15.45 -10.27
C LEU A 61 -6.81 -15.71 -8.95
N PRO A 62 -6.56 -16.85 -8.26
CA PRO A 62 -7.13 -17.07 -6.94
C PRO A 62 -6.61 -16.03 -5.93
N TRP A 63 -7.33 -15.86 -4.80
CA TRP A 63 -6.88 -14.97 -3.74
C TRP A 63 -5.46 -15.30 -3.29
N LYS A 64 -4.65 -14.28 -3.23
CA LYS A 64 -3.29 -14.26 -2.67
C LYS A 64 -3.12 -12.98 -1.86
N THR A 65 -2.32 -13.04 -0.80
CA THR A 65 -1.91 -11.84 -0.04
C THR A 65 -1.03 -10.94 -0.89
N LEU A 66 -0.89 -9.67 -0.51
CA LEU A 66 -0.02 -8.75 -1.24
C LEU A 66 1.45 -9.18 -1.20
N ASP A 67 1.91 -9.76 -0.09
CA ASP A 67 3.26 -10.33 0.00
C ASP A 67 3.50 -11.43 -1.04
N GLU A 68 2.54 -12.35 -1.19
CA GLU A 68 2.61 -13.40 -2.23
C GLU A 68 2.58 -12.80 -3.65
N LEU A 69 1.78 -11.75 -3.86
CA LEU A 69 1.74 -11.05 -5.15
C LEU A 69 3.03 -10.25 -5.41
N HIS A 70 3.63 -9.66 -4.39
CA HIS A 70 4.95 -9.03 -4.52
C HIS A 70 6.03 -10.05 -4.91
N GLU A 71 6.01 -11.23 -4.31
CA GLU A 71 6.93 -12.31 -4.69
C GLU A 71 6.73 -12.74 -6.14
N TYR A 72 5.49 -12.96 -6.54
CA TYR A 72 5.14 -13.34 -7.91
C TYR A 72 5.57 -12.29 -8.95
N THR A 73 5.25 -11.02 -8.71
CA THR A 73 5.59 -9.91 -9.61
C THR A 73 7.09 -9.60 -9.62
N LEU A 74 7.79 -9.82 -8.49
CA LEU A 74 9.25 -9.71 -8.41
C LEU A 74 9.93 -10.65 -9.40
N GLU A 75 9.54 -11.94 -9.42
CA GLU A 75 10.10 -12.92 -10.36
C GLU A 75 9.92 -12.47 -11.82
N LYS A 76 8.73 -11.96 -12.14
CA LYS A 76 8.42 -11.45 -13.48
C LYS A 76 9.34 -10.29 -13.88
N VAL A 77 9.53 -9.33 -12.98
CA VAL A 77 10.35 -8.13 -13.25
C VAL A 77 11.84 -8.47 -13.33
N LEU A 78 12.34 -9.32 -12.43
CA LEU A 78 13.73 -9.78 -12.47
C LEU A 78 14.05 -10.46 -13.80
N LYS A 79 13.16 -11.35 -14.27
CA LYS A 79 13.31 -12.01 -15.57
C LYS A 79 13.29 -11.01 -16.73
N LYS A 80 12.33 -10.08 -16.73
CA LYS A 80 12.21 -9.04 -17.77
C LYS A 80 13.46 -8.15 -17.88
N MET A 81 14.10 -7.89 -16.75
CA MET A 81 15.31 -7.06 -16.68
C MET A 81 16.62 -7.85 -16.75
N ASN A 82 16.55 -9.16 -17.06
CA ASN A 82 17.71 -10.05 -17.16
C ASN A 82 18.55 -10.16 -15.88
N PHE A 83 17.88 -10.18 -14.73
CA PHE A 83 18.49 -10.46 -13.43
C PHE A 83 18.35 -11.95 -13.07
N ASP A 84 18.98 -12.82 -13.85
CA ASP A 84 18.76 -14.27 -13.76
C ASP A 84 19.37 -14.95 -12.52
N LYS A 85 20.25 -14.27 -11.79
CA LYS A 85 21.04 -14.86 -10.69
C LYS A 85 20.79 -14.20 -9.33
N VAL A 86 19.53 -13.86 -9.04
CA VAL A 86 19.15 -13.33 -7.73
C VAL A 86 18.89 -14.50 -6.77
N SER A 87 19.57 -14.52 -5.62
CA SER A 87 19.41 -15.58 -4.64
C SER A 87 18.01 -15.56 -3.99
N LYS A 88 17.56 -16.73 -3.49
CA LYS A 88 16.31 -16.81 -2.72
C LYS A 88 16.33 -15.88 -1.50
N LYS A 89 17.48 -15.73 -0.87
CA LYS A 89 17.67 -14.80 0.27
C LYS A 89 17.44 -13.35 -0.15
N ASP A 90 18.01 -12.93 -1.28
CA ASP A 90 17.85 -11.57 -1.79
C ASP A 90 16.42 -11.30 -2.24
N LYS A 91 15.74 -12.27 -2.88
CA LYS A 91 14.31 -12.14 -3.24
C LYS A 91 13.44 -11.97 -2.01
N LYS A 92 13.65 -12.76 -0.96
CA LYS A 92 12.94 -12.61 0.31
C LYS A 92 13.21 -11.24 0.94
N TYR A 93 14.47 -10.79 0.92
CA TYR A 93 14.82 -9.45 1.39
C TYR A 93 14.08 -8.35 0.62
N LEU A 94 14.02 -8.44 -0.72
CA LEU A 94 13.29 -7.48 -1.55
C LEU A 94 11.80 -7.40 -1.19
N VAL A 95 11.13 -8.53 -1.05
CA VAL A 95 9.72 -8.55 -0.62
C VAL A 95 9.55 -7.91 0.77
N MET A 96 10.47 -8.19 1.69
CA MET A 96 10.43 -7.62 3.04
C MET A 96 10.71 -6.12 3.11
N LEU A 97 11.25 -5.51 2.05
CA LEU A 97 11.40 -4.05 2.00
C LEU A 97 10.06 -3.33 2.07
N TRP A 98 8.97 -3.92 1.55
CA TRP A 98 7.62 -3.35 1.64
C TRP A 98 7.11 -3.24 3.08
N HIS A 99 7.71 -3.98 4.02
CA HIS A 99 7.41 -3.91 5.46
C HIS A 99 8.17 -2.79 6.20
N LYS A 100 9.08 -2.05 5.53
CA LYS A 100 10.01 -1.09 6.14
C LYS A 100 10.10 0.21 5.35
N LEU A 101 8.94 0.76 4.99
CA LEU A 101 8.85 2.01 4.24
C LEU A 101 8.86 3.21 5.20
N LYS A 102 9.54 4.29 4.83
CA LYS A 102 9.59 5.51 5.63
C LYS A 102 8.26 6.26 5.53
N PRO A 103 7.68 6.75 6.63
CA PRO A 103 6.52 7.61 6.56
C PRO A 103 6.89 8.98 5.99
N TRP A 104 5.92 9.66 5.38
CA TRP A 104 6.04 11.09 5.13
C TRP A 104 6.07 11.85 6.47
N ASP A 105 6.71 13.02 6.50
CA ASP A 105 6.95 13.79 7.74
C ASP A 105 5.67 14.16 8.49
N ASP A 106 4.57 14.35 7.78
CA ASP A 106 3.26 14.71 8.34
C ASP A 106 2.42 13.52 8.80
N SER A 107 2.75 12.29 8.38
CA SER A 107 1.87 11.12 8.52
C SER A 107 1.60 10.76 9.98
N CYS A 108 2.63 10.58 10.78
CA CYS A 108 2.47 10.20 12.20
C CYS A 108 1.77 11.30 13.01
N ILE A 109 2.09 12.56 12.74
CA ILE A 109 1.50 13.72 13.42
C ILE A 109 -0.01 13.78 13.12
N ALA A 110 -0.39 13.64 11.88
CA ALA A 110 -1.80 13.70 11.46
C ALA A 110 -2.63 12.58 12.11
N ILE A 111 -2.15 11.34 12.08
CA ILE A 111 -2.85 10.21 12.71
C ILE A 111 -3.02 10.43 14.22
N ASN A 112 -1.95 10.82 14.92
CA ASN A 112 -1.99 11.06 16.36
C ASN A 112 -2.95 12.20 16.74
N GLN A 113 -3.11 13.21 15.90
CA GLN A 113 -4.08 14.28 16.13
C GLN A 113 -5.52 13.81 15.90
N LEU A 114 -5.78 13.05 14.84
CA LEU A 114 -7.10 12.52 14.55
C LEU A 114 -7.57 11.51 15.60
N ASN A 115 -6.68 10.68 16.13
CA ASN A 115 -6.99 9.71 17.19
C ASN A 115 -7.59 10.35 18.47
N LYS A 116 -7.45 11.65 18.65
CA LYS A 116 -8.01 12.33 19.84
C LYS A 116 -9.54 12.45 19.79
N ASN A 117 -10.12 12.48 18.59
CA ASN A 117 -11.53 12.80 18.42
C ASN A 117 -12.28 11.85 17.48
N TYR A 118 -11.55 11.02 16.72
CA TYR A 118 -12.11 10.16 15.68
C TYR A 118 -11.51 8.75 15.77
N ILE A 119 -12.26 7.80 15.30
CA ILE A 119 -11.73 6.47 15.04
C ILE A 119 -10.80 6.56 13.82
N THR A 120 -9.59 6.04 13.93
CA THR A 120 -8.67 5.93 12.79
C THR A 120 -8.39 4.48 12.45
N ALA A 121 -8.38 4.19 11.16
CA ALA A 121 -8.06 2.86 10.66
C ALA A 121 -7.23 2.95 9.37
N SER A 122 -6.31 2.02 9.21
CA SER A 122 -5.79 1.77 7.87
C SER A 122 -6.85 1.07 7.01
N LEU A 123 -6.85 1.33 5.72
CA LEU A 123 -7.63 0.59 4.73
C LEU A 123 -6.75 0.35 3.51
N SER A 124 -6.02 -0.74 3.54
CA SER A 124 -4.93 -1.01 2.61
C SER A 124 -5.09 -2.35 1.90
N ASN A 125 -4.55 -2.41 0.69
CA ASN A 125 -4.33 -3.66 -0.03
C ASN A 125 -3.21 -4.52 0.59
N GLY A 126 -2.36 -3.94 1.44
CA GLY A 126 -1.36 -4.67 2.22
C GLY A 126 -2.02 -5.68 3.16
N ASN A 127 -1.52 -6.91 3.18
CA ASN A 127 -1.99 -7.93 4.10
C ASN A 127 -1.70 -7.53 5.57
N ILE A 128 -2.41 -8.14 6.50
CA ILE A 128 -2.40 -7.76 7.93
C ILE A 128 -0.98 -7.80 8.50
N LEU A 129 -0.22 -8.86 8.23
CA LEU A 129 1.16 -8.99 8.71
C LEU A 129 2.08 -7.90 8.14
N LEU A 130 1.95 -7.59 6.85
CA LEU A 130 2.70 -6.49 6.22
C LEU A 130 2.40 -5.17 6.91
N GLN A 131 1.12 -4.82 7.08
CA GLN A 131 0.73 -3.59 7.74
C GLN A 131 1.22 -3.53 9.20
N LYS A 132 1.06 -4.61 9.97
CA LYS A 132 1.54 -4.69 11.34
C LYS A 132 3.04 -4.42 11.44
N ASN A 133 3.84 -5.06 10.61
CA ASN A 133 5.29 -4.86 10.58
C ASN A 133 5.63 -3.41 10.17
N LEU A 134 4.96 -2.87 9.15
CA LEU A 134 5.15 -1.52 8.69
C LEU A 134 4.81 -0.48 9.77
N PHE A 135 3.71 -0.68 10.50
CA PHE A 135 3.30 0.27 11.55
C PHE A 135 4.22 0.19 12.77
N ASN A 136 4.73 -0.96 13.11
CA ASN A 136 5.79 -1.09 14.13
C ASN A 136 7.08 -0.37 13.69
N TYR A 137 7.42 -0.42 12.40
CA TYR A 137 8.61 0.25 11.87
C TYR A 137 8.45 1.78 11.81
N THR A 138 7.26 2.28 11.43
CA THR A 138 6.99 3.71 11.19
C THR A 138 6.47 4.45 12.41
N SER A 139 6.01 3.74 13.44
CA SER A 139 5.24 4.30 14.57
C SER A 139 3.89 4.92 14.15
N LEU A 140 3.33 4.53 13.00
CA LEU A 140 1.95 4.84 12.64
C LEU A 140 1.02 4.09 13.59
N ASN A 141 0.19 4.82 14.32
CA ASN A 141 -0.65 4.25 15.37
C ASN A 141 -2.14 4.44 15.05
N PHE A 142 -2.74 3.41 14.50
CA PHE A 142 -4.18 3.34 14.20
C PHE A 142 -4.94 2.61 15.29
N ASP A 143 -6.22 2.96 15.49
CA ASP A 143 -7.13 2.19 16.35
C ASP A 143 -7.42 0.82 15.74
N PHE A 144 -7.53 0.74 14.40
CA PHE A 144 -7.81 -0.49 13.67
C PHE A 144 -6.93 -0.65 12.44
N ILE A 145 -6.61 -1.91 12.11
CA ILE A 145 -5.90 -2.28 10.87
C ILE A 145 -6.87 -3.04 9.99
N PHE A 146 -7.34 -2.42 8.90
CA PHE A 146 -8.15 -3.08 7.89
C PHE A 146 -7.36 -3.35 6.62
N SER A 147 -7.59 -4.51 6.07
CA SER A 147 -6.88 -5.02 4.91
C SER A 147 -7.85 -5.63 3.92
N ALA A 148 -7.51 -5.55 2.64
CA ALA A 148 -8.12 -6.34 1.57
C ALA A 148 -8.18 -7.85 1.91
N GLU A 149 -7.24 -8.32 2.74
CA GLU A 149 -7.19 -9.70 3.23
C GLU A 149 -8.47 -10.13 3.98
N HIS A 150 -9.10 -9.22 4.73
CA HIS A 150 -10.37 -9.49 5.40
C HIS A 150 -11.50 -9.83 4.44
N PHE A 151 -11.49 -9.23 3.25
CA PHE A 151 -12.58 -9.29 2.28
C PHE A 151 -12.27 -10.20 1.09
N LYS A 152 -11.02 -10.68 0.96
CA LYS A 152 -10.54 -11.46 -0.19
C LYS A 152 -10.79 -10.77 -1.53
N LYS A 153 -10.76 -9.45 -1.51
CA LYS A 153 -10.84 -8.55 -2.67
C LYS A 153 -9.94 -7.35 -2.45
N TYR A 154 -9.35 -6.84 -3.51
CA TYR A 154 -8.50 -5.67 -3.48
C TYR A 154 -9.26 -4.39 -3.82
N LYS A 155 -8.87 -3.27 -3.24
CA LYS A 155 -9.29 -1.95 -3.71
C LYS A 155 -8.95 -1.81 -5.21
N PRO A 156 -9.82 -1.23 -6.04
CA PRO A 156 -10.98 -0.43 -5.71
C PRO A 156 -12.32 -1.19 -5.64
N ASN A 157 -12.32 -2.50 -5.36
CA ASN A 157 -13.57 -3.24 -5.22
C ASN A 157 -14.39 -2.67 -4.04
N LYS A 158 -15.68 -2.36 -4.29
CA LYS A 158 -16.58 -1.73 -3.31
C LYS A 158 -16.72 -2.50 -1.99
N ILE A 159 -16.55 -3.82 -2.02
CA ILE A 159 -16.66 -4.69 -0.84
C ILE A 159 -15.64 -4.29 0.23
N VAL A 160 -14.46 -3.81 -0.15
CA VAL A 160 -13.41 -3.41 0.78
C VAL A 160 -13.85 -2.19 1.59
N TYR A 161 -14.43 -1.20 0.96
CA TYR A 161 -14.87 0.03 1.63
C TYR A 161 -16.14 -0.20 2.46
N LEU A 162 -17.14 -0.87 1.89
CA LEU A 162 -18.39 -1.23 2.59
C LEU A 162 -18.10 -2.13 3.80
N GLY A 163 -17.23 -3.13 3.60
CA GLY A 163 -16.83 -4.05 4.66
C GLY A 163 -16.11 -3.35 5.80
N ALA A 164 -15.21 -2.40 5.52
CA ALA A 164 -14.51 -1.64 6.55
C ALA A 164 -15.48 -0.80 7.40
N ALA A 165 -16.42 -0.08 6.79
CA ALA A 165 -17.45 0.64 7.53
C ALA A 165 -18.32 -0.31 8.38
N SER A 166 -18.74 -1.43 7.80
CA SER A 166 -19.52 -2.46 8.50
C SER A 166 -18.79 -3.04 9.70
N MET A 167 -17.49 -3.27 9.63
CA MET A 167 -16.68 -3.78 10.76
C MET A 167 -16.64 -2.81 11.94
N LEU A 168 -16.85 -1.52 11.71
CA LEU A 168 -17.00 -0.51 12.77
C LEU A 168 -18.46 -0.25 13.16
N ASN A 169 -19.41 -0.95 12.56
CA ASN A 169 -20.85 -0.72 12.72
C ASN A 169 -21.25 0.75 12.40
N LEU A 170 -20.65 1.30 11.32
CA LEU A 170 -20.90 2.66 10.84
C LEU A 170 -21.54 2.63 9.46
N ASN A 171 -22.32 3.67 9.15
CA ASN A 171 -22.75 3.96 7.80
C ASN A 171 -21.57 4.53 6.99
N VAL A 172 -21.56 4.32 5.69
CA VAL A 172 -20.45 4.80 4.83
C VAL A 172 -20.34 6.33 4.80
N ASP A 173 -21.42 7.05 4.96
CA ASP A 173 -21.47 8.51 4.99
C ASP A 173 -20.95 9.12 6.30
N GLU A 174 -20.77 8.30 7.35
CA GLU A 174 -20.07 8.65 8.60
C GLU A 174 -18.54 8.45 8.51
N CYS A 175 -18.07 7.91 7.38
CA CYS A 175 -16.66 7.54 7.16
C CYS A 175 -16.00 8.43 6.10
N VAL A 176 -14.72 8.69 6.30
CA VAL A 176 -13.86 9.45 5.37
C VAL A 176 -12.73 8.57 4.89
N LEU A 177 -12.49 8.48 3.58
CA LEU A 177 -11.26 7.92 3.03
C LEU A 177 -10.25 9.02 2.74
N VAL A 178 -9.03 8.87 3.24
CA VAL A 178 -7.90 9.75 2.97
C VAL A 178 -6.92 9.00 2.08
N ALA A 179 -6.62 9.52 0.90
CA ALA A 179 -5.71 8.88 -0.05
C ALA A 179 -5.03 9.89 -0.98
N SER A 180 -3.90 9.48 -1.55
CA SER A 180 -3.20 10.20 -2.61
C SER A 180 -3.54 9.71 -4.02
N HIS A 181 -4.39 8.69 -4.15
CA HIS A 181 -4.72 8.07 -5.43
C HIS A 181 -6.20 8.31 -5.79
N LYS A 182 -6.41 8.96 -6.93
CA LYS A 182 -7.76 9.35 -7.38
C LYS A 182 -8.71 8.18 -7.59
N ASN A 183 -8.22 7.05 -8.11
CA ASN A 183 -9.02 5.85 -8.31
C ASN A 183 -9.57 5.27 -7.00
N ASP A 184 -8.79 5.32 -5.92
CA ASP A 184 -9.20 4.91 -4.58
C ASP A 184 -10.31 5.84 -4.04
N LEU A 185 -10.10 7.16 -4.15
CA LEU A 185 -11.08 8.18 -3.75
C LEU A 185 -12.38 8.09 -4.54
N TYR A 186 -12.32 7.90 -5.86
CA TYR A 186 -13.51 7.75 -6.69
C TYR A 186 -14.32 6.51 -6.32
N ALA A 187 -13.65 5.38 -6.04
CA ALA A 187 -14.33 4.16 -5.63
C ALA A 187 -15.07 4.34 -4.29
N ALA A 188 -14.42 4.95 -3.31
CA ALA A 188 -15.02 5.26 -2.01
C ALA A 188 -16.19 6.26 -2.14
N ASN A 189 -16.03 7.31 -2.91
CA ASN A 189 -17.06 8.31 -3.13
C ASN A 189 -18.33 7.74 -3.79
N ARG A 190 -18.17 6.82 -4.75
CA ARG A 190 -19.31 6.17 -5.44
C ARG A 190 -20.22 5.39 -4.51
N ILE A 191 -19.75 4.96 -3.37
CA ILE A 191 -20.54 4.23 -2.37
C ILE A 191 -21.05 5.15 -1.23
N GLY A 192 -20.83 6.47 -1.35
CA GLY A 192 -21.28 7.47 -0.37
C GLY A 192 -20.29 7.82 0.73
N MET A 193 -19.07 7.25 0.73
CA MET A 193 -18.02 7.64 1.68
C MET A 193 -17.47 9.02 1.34
N LYS A 194 -17.18 9.84 2.35
CA LYS A 194 -16.48 11.11 2.15
C LYS A 194 -15.03 10.86 1.79
N THR A 195 -14.40 11.80 1.11
CA THR A 195 -13.02 11.63 0.64
C THR A 195 -12.17 12.87 0.87
N ILE A 196 -10.91 12.65 1.23
CA ILE A 196 -9.89 13.69 1.33
C ILE A 196 -8.71 13.27 0.46
N TYR A 197 -8.35 14.15 -0.47
CA TYR A 197 -7.18 13.97 -1.33
C TYR A 197 -5.94 14.59 -0.67
N ILE A 198 -4.87 13.80 -0.56
CA ILE A 198 -3.53 14.28 -0.18
C ILE A 198 -2.65 14.26 -1.42
N ASN A 199 -2.09 15.43 -1.77
CA ASN A 199 -1.16 15.52 -2.89
C ASN A 199 0.26 15.12 -2.47
N ARG A 200 0.73 13.95 -2.93
CA ARG A 200 2.11 13.47 -2.75
C ARG A 200 2.88 13.64 -4.05
N LYS A 201 3.36 14.86 -4.29
CA LYS A 201 4.06 15.23 -5.54
C LYS A 201 5.28 14.35 -5.83
N ASP A 202 5.97 13.90 -4.78
CA ASP A 202 7.23 13.16 -4.89
C ASP A 202 7.04 11.63 -4.85
N GLU A 203 5.81 11.13 -4.83
CA GLU A 203 5.54 9.67 -4.74
C GLU A 203 6.25 8.90 -5.86
N TYR A 204 6.20 9.41 -7.07
CA TYR A 204 6.83 8.78 -8.25
C TYR A 204 8.16 9.43 -8.66
N GLY A 205 8.67 10.35 -7.85
CA GLY A 205 9.89 11.13 -8.15
C GLY A 205 9.62 12.40 -8.94
N SER A 206 10.63 13.26 -8.98
CA SER A 206 10.60 14.49 -9.81
C SER A 206 10.83 14.09 -11.27
N PHE A 207 9.84 14.24 -12.12
CA PHE A 207 9.96 14.18 -13.57
C PHE A 207 9.68 15.55 -14.15
#